data_c807a70b40c84147c049d639af78703c
#
_entry.id   c807a70b40c84147c049d639af78703c
#
_cell.length_a   1.000
_cell.length_b   1.000
_cell.length_c   1.000
_cell.angle_alpha   90.00
_cell.angle_beta   90.00
_cell.angle_gamma   90.00
#
_symmetry.space_group_name_H-M   'P 1'
#
loop_
_entity.id
_entity.type
_entity.pdbx_description
1 polymer ?
#
loop_
_entity_poly.entity_id
_entity_poly.type
_entity_poly.pdbx_seq_one_letter_code
_entity_poly.pdbx_strand_id
1 'polypeptide(L)'
;MDNLIAISEYFGVTLDYLLRGDENSQDAPGAQASQTLYIPYGWHYEYKSSTMLFGLPLVHINLGRVGLYRARGILAIGNVATGLVSIGLISAGLFSLGCLSLGLLAMGALALGIVALGGIALGAGIAAGGLAVGWLAIGGLSKGIYALGGLAFAEKVAAGGAAFGHIAIGDAVQGAVTFSNHGGAALPASAIRSAILQAFPTIPGWLLTLFSSFR
;
A
#
# COMPACT_ATOMS: atom_id res chain seq x y z
N MET A 1 13.31 12.97 -53.61
CA MET A 1 13.73 14.29 -53.06
C MET A 1 12.75 14.78 -52.01
N ASP A 2 11.47 14.56 -52.22
CA ASP A 2 10.40 15.08 -51.32
C ASP A 2 10.49 14.60 -49.88
N ASN A 3 10.93 13.36 -49.66
CA ASN A 3 11.09 12.80 -48.30
C ASN A 3 12.24 13.44 -47.51
N LEU A 4 13.30 13.87 -48.20
CA LEU A 4 14.43 14.54 -47.54
C LEU A 4 14.08 15.99 -47.16
N ILE A 5 13.26 16.64 -47.95
CA ILE A 5 12.72 17.98 -47.65
C ILE A 5 11.79 17.91 -46.44
N ALA A 6 10.89 16.93 -46.41
CA ALA A 6 10.00 16.72 -45.28
C ALA A 6 10.75 16.39 -43.97
N ILE A 7 11.84 15.63 -44.06
CA ILE A 7 12.70 15.31 -42.91
C ILE A 7 13.45 16.57 -42.46
N SER A 8 14.00 17.37 -43.36
CA SER A 8 14.70 18.61 -43.02
C SER A 8 13.77 19.62 -42.32
N GLU A 9 12.55 19.75 -42.81
CA GLU A 9 11.50 20.59 -42.21
C GLU A 9 11.07 20.07 -40.83
N TYR A 10 10.90 18.74 -40.70
CA TYR A 10 10.49 18.12 -39.46
C TYR A 10 11.54 18.28 -38.35
N PHE A 11 12.81 18.17 -38.70
CA PHE A 11 13.91 18.32 -37.74
C PHE A 11 14.45 19.77 -37.65
N GLY A 12 13.96 20.70 -38.45
CA GLY A 12 14.41 22.08 -38.44
C GLY A 12 15.88 22.26 -38.81
N VAL A 13 16.45 21.34 -39.59
CA VAL A 13 17.82 21.34 -40.04
C VAL A 13 17.89 21.55 -41.54
N THR A 14 19.00 22.12 -42.03
CA THR A 14 19.17 22.29 -43.49
C THR A 14 19.42 20.97 -44.18
N LEU A 15 18.97 20.87 -45.46
CA LEU A 15 19.20 19.68 -46.26
C LEU A 15 20.70 19.36 -46.44
N ASP A 16 21.52 20.39 -46.42
CA ASP A 16 22.97 20.31 -46.55
C ASP A 16 23.61 19.68 -45.29
N TYR A 17 23.07 20.00 -44.12
CA TYR A 17 23.44 19.36 -42.85
C TYR A 17 23.14 17.85 -42.84
N LEU A 18 21.95 17.51 -43.38
CA LEU A 18 21.55 16.09 -43.49
C LEU A 18 22.40 15.29 -44.49
N LEU A 19 22.92 15.94 -45.52
CA LEU A 19 23.66 15.25 -46.58
C LEU A 19 25.18 15.22 -46.35
N ARG A 20 25.74 16.23 -45.69
CA ARG A 20 27.19 16.39 -45.54
C ARG A 20 27.71 16.25 -44.14
N GLY A 21 26.83 16.38 -43.13
CA GLY A 21 27.23 16.24 -41.70
C GLY A 21 28.18 17.34 -41.22
N ASP A 22 28.30 18.47 -41.95
CA ASP A 22 29.19 19.55 -41.58
C ASP A 22 28.57 20.44 -40.52
N GLU A 23 29.16 20.44 -39.32
CA GLU A 23 28.79 21.31 -38.18
C GLU A 23 29.11 22.82 -38.39
N ASN A 24 29.68 23.22 -39.52
CA ASN A 24 30.22 24.56 -39.76
C ASN A 24 29.32 25.55 -40.52
N SER A 25 28.01 25.28 -40.61
CA SER A 25 27.08 26.28 -41.18
C SER A 25 26.58 27.24 -40.08
N GLN A 26 27.44 28.15 -39.64
CA GLN A 26 27.07 29.25 -38.71
C GLN A 26 26.30 30.39 -39.40
N ASP A 27 25.92 30.25 -40.68
CA ASP A 27 25.22 31.27 -41.46
C ASP A 27 23.79 30.83 -41.86
N ALA A 28 22.97 30.41 -40.86
CA ALA A 28 21.53 30.38 -41.07
C ALA A 28 20.91 31.59 -40.35
N PRO A 29 20.27 32.54 -41.08
CA PRO A 29 19.53 33.61 -40.44
C PRO A 29 18.28 33.04 -39.77
N GLY A 30 18.38 32.75 -38.50
CA GLY A 30 17.29 32.15 -37.74
C GLY A 30 17.73 31.21 -36.62
N ALA A 31 19.02 31.19 -36.27
CA ALA A 31 19.47 30.49 -35.07
C ALA A 31 18.96 31.18 -33.77
N GLN A 32 17.62 31.21 -33.66
CA GLN A 32 17.01 31.41 -32.36
C GLN A 32 17.19 30.11 -31.54
N ALA A 33 17.98 30.24 -30.50
CA ALA A 33 18.05 29.43 -29.32
C ALA A 33 17.69 27.95 -29.57
N SER A 34 18.65 27.07 -29.40
CA SER A 34 18.40 25.65 -29.16
C SER A 34 17.22 25.50 -28.18
N GLN A 35 16.02 25.53 -28.71
CA GLN A 35 14.88 24.97 -28.02
C GLN A 35 15.23 23.51 -27.90
N THR A 36 15.78 23.14 -26.77
CA THR A 36 15.75 21.76 -26.32
C THR A 36 14.33 21.30 -26.54
N LEU A 37 14.14 20.46 -27.57
CA LEU A 37 12.87 19.82 -27.86
C LEU A 37 12.58 18.99 -26.61
N TYR A 38 11.91 19.62 -25.64
CA TYR A 38 11.38 18.92 -24.50
C TYR A 38 10.24 18.06 -25.04
N ILE A 39 10.60 16.86 -25.51
CA ILE A 39 9.60 15.84 -25.80
C ILE A 39 9.01 15.50 -24.44
N PRO A 40 7.77 15.89 -24.16
CA PRO A 40 7.13 15.47 -22.91
C PRO A 40 6.88 13.97 -23.04
N TYR A 41 7.86 13.17 -22.62
CA TYR A 41 7.78 11.70 -22.59
C TYR A 41 6.83 11.21 -21.50
N GLY A 42 5.79 11.98 -21.21
CA GLY A 42 4.80 11.70 -20.19
C GLY A 42 3.40 11.99 -20.69
N TRP A 43 2.60 10.94 -20.89
CA TRP A 43 1.17 11.17 -20.99
C TRP A 43 0.66 11.64 -19.63
N HIS A 44 -0.20 12.65 -19.66
CA HIS A 44 -0.90 13.19 -18.49
C HIS A 44 -2.40 13.19 -18.81
N TYR A 45 -3.19 12.58 -17.95
CA TYR A 45 -4.63 12.55 -18.04
C TYR A 45 -5.23 13.14 -16.78
N GLU A 46 -6.00 14.22 -16.93
CA GLU A 46 -6.75 14.84 -15.85
C GLU A 46 -8.24 14.87 -16.20
N TYR A 47 -9.04 14.32 -15.29
CA TYR A 47 -10.48 14.40 -15.35
C TYR A 47 -11.00 14.87 -14.01
N LYS A 48 -11.81 15.94 -14.02
CA LYS A 48 -12.44 16.49 -12.83
C LYS A 48 -13.93 16.62 -13.08
N SER A 49 -14.74 15.99 -12.20
CA SER A 49 -16.20 16.09 -12.28
C SER A 49 -16.66 17.52 -12.00
N SER A 50 -17.65 17.97 -12.75
CA SER A 50 -18.35 19.24 -12.52
C SER A 50 -19.25 19.21 -11.28
N THR A 51 -19.66 18.01 -10.84
CA THR A 51 -20.47 17.83 -9.63
C THR A 51 -19.60 17.95 -8.40
N MET A 52 -19.88 18.91 -7.54
CA MET A 52 -19.20 19.12 -6.27
C MET A 52 -20.10 18.70 -5.11
N LEU A 53 -19.56 17.99 -4.15
CA LEU A 53 -20.19 17.62 -2.91
C LEU A 53 -19.27 18.04 -1.75
N PHE A 54 -19.79 18.84 -0.81
CA PHE A 54 -19.02 19.44 0.30
C PHE A 54 -17.78 20.24 -0.16
N GLY A 55 -17.86 20.90 -1.34
CA GLY A 55 -16.76 21.69 -1.89
C GLY A 55 -15.64 20.88 -2.54
N LEU A 56 -15.79 19.55 -2.65
CA LEU A 56 -14.87 18.64 -3.31
C LEU A 56 -15.51 18.07 -4.57
N PRO A 57 -14.75 17.89 -5.68
CA PRO A 57 -15.26 17.20 -6.85
C PRO A 57 -15.60 15.75 -6.50
N LEU A 58 -16.72 15.26 -7.04
CA LEU A 58 -17.15 13.88 -6.81
C LEU A 58 -16.09 12.88 -7.27
N VAL A 59 -15.54 13.11 -8.46
CA VAL A 59 -14.48 12.27 -9.05
C VAL A 59 -13.36 13.17 -9.54
N HIS A 60 -12.15 12.88 -9.14
CA HIS A 60 -10.95 13.52 -9.66
C HIS A 60 -9.92 12.45 -10.00
N ILE A 61 -9.65 12.32 -11.29
CA ILE A 61 -8.65 11.42 -11.84
C ILE A 61 -7.48 12.27 -12.33
N ASN A 62 -6.28 12.03 -11.82
CA ASN A 62 -5.08 12.74 -12.23
C ASN A 62 -3.92 11.75 -12.32
N LEU A 63 -3.69 11.24 -13.51
CA LEU A 63 -2.70 10.21 -13.82
C LEU A 63 -1.63 10.78 -14.75
N GLY A 64 -0.37 10.51 -14.45
CA GLY A 64 0.74 10.87 -15.30
C GLY A 64 1.97 10.01 -15.04
N ARG A 65 2.79 9.83 -16.07
CA ARG A 65 3.99 8.98 -15.99
C ARG A 65 5.17 9.66 -15.31
N VAL A 66 5.29 10.98 -15.47
CA VAL A 66 6.41 11.76 -14.92
C VAL A 66 5.84 12.85 -14.01
N GLY A 67 5.99 12.67 -12.68
CA GLY A 67 5.57 13.65 -11.68
C GLY A 67 4.60 13.11 -10.63
N LEU A 68 4.51 13.79 -9.51
CA LEU A 68 3.58 13.50 -8.42
C LEU A 68 2.26 14.25 -8.66
N TYR A 69 1.43 13.74 -9.54
CA TYR A 69 0.12 14.30 -9.83
C TYR A 69 -0.83 14.05 -8.66
N ARG A 70 -1.40 15.12 -8.13
CA ARG A 70 -2.31 15.07 -6.99
C ARG A 70 -3.77 15.06 -7.44
N ALA A 71 -4.50 14.03 -7.06
CA ALA A 71 -5.95 13.99 -7.18
C ALA A 71 -6.61 14.28 -5.82
N ARG A 72 -7.59 15.19 -5.80
CA ARG A 72 -8.35 15.53 -4.59
C ARG A 72 -9.83 15.50 -4.90
N GLY A 73 -10.58 14.62 -4.24
CA GLY A 73 -12.01 14.46 -4.47
C GLY A 73 -12.62 13.47 -3.50
N ILE A 74 -13.92 13.23 -3.61
CA ILE A 74 -14.57 12.15 -2.86
C ILE A 74 -14.01 10.82 -3.34
N LEU A 75 -14.00 10.60 -4.66
CA LEU A 75 -13.26 9.53 -5.32
C LEU A 75 -12.05 10.14 -6.01
N ALA A 76 -10.87 9.89 -5.48
CA ALA A 76 -9.59 10.38 -6.01
C ALA A 76 -8.78 9.22 -6.59
N ILE A 77 -8.39 9.34 -7.85
CA ILE A 77 -7.55 8.35 -8.54
C ILE A 77 -6.34 9.08 -9.13
N GLY A 78 -5.12 8.72 -8.72
CA GLY A 78 -3.93 9.42 -9.18
C GLY A 78 -2.65 8.88 -8.55
N ASN A 79 -1.51 9.48 -8.93
CA ASN A 79 -0.24 9.10 -8.33
C ASN A 79 -0.24 9.40 -6.83
N VAL A 80 -0.78 10.57 -6.44
CA VAL A 80 -1.05 10.94 -5.06
C VAL A 80 -2.54 11.25 -4.95
N ALA A 81 -3.30 10.37 -4.32
CA ALA A 81 -4.74 10.48 -4.18
C ALA A 81 -5.12 10.85 -2.74
N THR A 82 -5.96 11.89 -2.59
CA THR A 82 -6.49 12.30 -1.28
C THR A 82 -7.99 12.50 -1.37
N GLY A 83 -8.75 11.73 -0.59
CA GLY A 83 -10.21 11.80 -0.63
C GLY A 83 -10.88 10.83 0.32
N LEU A 84 -12.20 10.69 0.22
CA LEU A 84 -12.93 9.70 0.99
C LEU A 84 -12.54 8.28 0.54
N VAL A 85 -12.56 8.06 -0.77
CA VAL A 85 -12.03 6.86 -1.43
C VAL A 85 -10.84 7.30 -2.28
N SER A 86 -9.66 6.81 -1.98
CA SER A 86 -8.42 7.17 -2.65
C SER A 86 -7.72 5.96 -3.23
N ILE A 87 -7.38 6.03 -4.51
CA ILE A 87 -6.68 4.96 -5.24
C ILE A 87 -5.46 5.56 -5.92
N GLY A 88 -4.27 5.08 -5.60
CA GLY A 88 -3.05 5.63 -6.18
C GLY A 88 -1.78 4.99 -5.66
N LEU A 89 -0.64 5.51 -6.10
CA LEU A 89 0.66 5.07 -5.60
C LEU A 89 0.80 5.44 -4.11
N ILE A 90 0.47 6.68 -3.78
CA ILE A 90 0.34 7.19 -2.43
C ILE A 90 -1.12 7.60 -2.24
N SER A 91 -1.82 6.96 -1.33
CA SER A 91 -3.24 7.22 -1.08
C SER A 91 -3.50 7.60 0.37
N ALA A 92 -4.34 8.61 0.57
CA ALA A 92 -4.76 9.05 1.89
C ALA A 92 -6.26 9.33 1.91
N GLY A 93 -7.00 8.67 2.80
CA GLY A 93 -8.46 8.82 2.87
C GLY A 93 -9.12 7.90 3.87
N LEU A 94 -10.44 7.87 3.85
CA LEU A 94 -11.19 6.94 4.70
C LEU A 94 -10.96 5.49 4.22
N PHE A 95 -11.11 5.28 2.90
CA PHE A 95 -10.78 4.05 2.21
C PHE A 95 -9.59 4.33 1.29
N SER A 96 -8.45 3.77 1.57
CA SER A 96 -7.23 4.00 0.81
C SER A 96 -6.66 2.72 0.22
N LEU A 97 -6.42 2.75 -1.09
CA LEU A 97 -5.84 1.66 -1.87
C LEU A 97 -4.59 2.18 -2.58
N GLY A 98 -3.43 1.58 -2.32
CA GLY A 98 -2.21 2.04 -2.95
C GLY A 98 -0.97 1.27 -2.55
N CYS A 99 0.18 1.67 -3.08
CA CYS A 99 1.44 1.11 -2.63
C CYS A 99 1.73 1.56 -1.20
N LEU A 100 1.58 2.86 -0.96
CA LEU A 100 1.61 3.47 0.37
C LEU A 100 0.20 3.99 0.67
N SER A 101 -0.48 3.39 1.64
CA SER A 101 -1.86 3.73 1.98
C SER A 101 -2.00 4.18 3.43
N LEU A 102 -2.73 5.27 3.62
CA LEU A 102 -3.01 5.86 4.93
C LEU A 102 -4.50 6.15 5.05
N GLY A 103 -5.17 5.57 6.05
CA GLY A 103 -6.61 5.78 6.20
C GLY A 103 -7.25 5.00 7.33
N LEU A 104 -8.58 5.07 7.42
CA LEU A 104 -9.35 4.26 8.35
C LEU A 104 -9.24 2.77 7.94
N LEU A 105 -9.53 2.50 6.67
CA LEU A 105 -9.28 1.24 5.99
C LEU A 105 -8.16 1.47 4.97
N ALA A 106 -6.98 0.93 5.24
CA ALA A 106 -5.82 1.05 4.39
C ALA A 106 -5.44 -0.30 3.79
N MET A 107 -5.27 -0.35 2.47
CA MET A 107 -4.86 -1.55 1.75
C MET A 107 -3.69 -1.22 0.82
N GLY A 108 -2.58 -1.96 0.93
CA GLY A 108 -1.41 -1.69 0.09
C GLY A 108 -0.17 -2.50 0.46
N ALA A 109 0.96 -2.17 -0.18
CA ALA A 109 2.22 -2.80 0.20
C ALA A 109 2.65 -2.36 1.61
N LEU A 110 2.54 -1.05 1.89
CA LEU A 110 2.63 -0.47 3.22
C LEU A 110 1.29 0.17 3.56
N ALA A 111 0.60 -0.35 4.57
CA ALA A 111 -0.70 0.12 5.01
C ALA A 111 -0.65 0.64 6.46
N LEU A 112 -1.16 1.86 6.66
CA LEU A 112 -1.26 2.52 7.95
C LEU A 112 -2.71 2.93 8.21
N GLY A 113 -3.32 2.44 9.27
CA GLY A 113 -4.73 2.77 9.54
C GLY A 113 -5.29 2.21 10.83
N ILE A 114 -6.60 2.28 10.99
CA ILE A 114 -7.30 1.55 12.05
C ILE A 114 -7.40 0.07 11.66
N VAL A 115 -7.80 -0.18 10.41
CA VAL A 115 -7.73 -1.49 9.78
C VAL A 115 -6.72 -1.41 8.64
N ALA A 116 -5.62 -2.13 8.74
CA ALA A 116 -4.53 -2.14 7.79
C ALA A 116 -4.35 -3.54 7.19
N LEU A 117 -4.34 -3.62 5.87
CA LEU A 117 -4.17 -4.86 5.12
C LEU A 117 -3.03 -4.69 4.10
N GLY A 118 -1.98 -5.50 4.16
CA GLY A 118 -0.87 -5.32 3.22
C GLY A 118 0.35 -6.18 3.44
N GLY A 119 1.42 -5.88 2.73
CA GLY A 119 2.71 -6.53 2.95
C GLY A 119 3.24 -6.21 4.35
N ILE A 120 3.30 -4.93 4.68
CA ILE A 120 3.55 -4.38 6.01
C ILE A 120 2.29 -3.63 6.43
N ALA A 121 1.63 -4.09 7.46
CA ALA A 121 0.40 -3.52 7.99
C ALA A 121 0.60 -2.99 9.42
N LEU A 122 0.39 -1.70 9.62
CA LEU A 122 0.40 -1.04 10.90
C LEU A 122 -1.01 -0.52 11.20
N GLY A 123 -1.74 -1.25 12.04
CA GLY A 123 -3.14 -0.95 12.37
C GLY A 123 -3.33 -0.66 13.85
N ALA A 124 -3.96 0.46 14.20
CA ALA A 124 -4.31 0.73 15.58
C ALA A 124 -5.31 -0.31 16.14
N GLY A 125 -6.21 -0.82 15.29
CA GLY A 125 -7.14 -1.91 15.59
C GLY A 125 -6.64 -3.23 15.01
N ILE A 126 -6.98 -3.50 13.76
CA ILE A 126 -6.66 -4.77 13.08
C ILE A 126 -5.57 -4.54 12.04
N ALA A 127 -4.52 -5.35 12.08
CA ALA A 127 -3.49 -5.40 11.08
C ALA A 127 -3.39 -6.81 10.51
N ALA A 128 -3.40 -6.94 9.18
CA ALA A 128 -3.22 -8.23 8.53
C ALA A 128 -2.24 -8.12 7.36
N GLY A 129 -1.22 -9.00 7.33
CA GLY A 129 -0.20 -8.94 6.29
C GLY A 129 1.00 -9.84 6.52
N GLY A 130 2.05 -9.63 5.73
CA GLY A 130 3.31 -10.34 5.92
C GLY A 130 3.93 -10.01 7.29
N LEU A 131 4.08 -8.72 7.55
CA LEU A 131 4.42 -8.16 8.86
C LEU A 131 3.21 -7.34 9.32
N ALA A 132 2.65 -7.71 10.47
CA ALA A 132 1.47 -7.06 11.02
C ALA A 132 1.74 -6.55 12.44
N VAL A 133 1.42 -5.28 12.70
CA VAL A 133 1.51 -4.67 14.03
C VAL A 133 0.21 -3.97 14.37
N GLY A 134 -0.42 -4.34 15.48
CA GLY A 134 -1.70 -3.75 15.86
C GLY A 134 -2.28 -4.31 17.16
N TRP A 135 -3.48 -3.83 17.51
CA TRP A 135 -4.21 -4.42 18.64
C TRP A 135 -4.51 -5.91 18.39
N LEU A 136 -4.99 -6.26 17.21
CA LEU A 136 -5.06 -7.60 16.68
C LEU A 136 -4.18 -7.68 15.43
N ALA A 137 -3.10 -8.44 15.50
CA ALA A 137 -2.16 -8.64 14.41
C ALA A 137 -2.29 -10.05 13.84
N ILE A 138 -2.46 -10.17 12.53
CA ILE A 138 -2.58 -11.45 11.83
C ILE A 138 -1.58 -11.48 10.68
N GLY A 139 -0.62 -12.41 10.66
CA GLY A 139 0.35 -12.41 9.58
C GLY A 139 1.49 -13.40 9.72
N GLY A 140 2.45 -13.31 8.81
CA GLY A 140 3.66 -14.12 8.88
C GLY A 140 4.44 -13.84 10.18
N LEU A 141 4.76 -12.57 10.40
CA LEU A 141 5.25 -12.03 11.67
C LEU A 141 4.19 -11.07 12.21
N SER A 142 3.69 -11.35 13.39
CA SER A 142 2.64 -10.56 14.01
C SER A 142 3.04 -10.07 15.39
N LYS A 143 2.80 -8.79 15.68
CA LYS A 143 3.08 -8.18 16.99
C LYS A 143 1.91 -7.33 17.46
N GLY A 144 1.40 -7.60 18.65
CA GLY A 144 0.26 -6.84 19.18
C GLY A 144 -0.19 -7.26 20.57
N ILE A 145 -1.37 -6.81 20.95
CA ILE A 145 -2.01 -7.29 22.19
C ILE A 145 -2.51 -8.73 21.99
N TYR A 146 -3.06 -8.98 20.79
CA TYR A 146 -3.44 -10.30 20.31
C TYR A 146 -2.69 -10.55 19.00
N ALA A 147 -2.03 -11.68 18.85
CA ALA A 147 -1.25 -11.99 17.65
C ALA A 147 -1.53 -13.41 17.15
N LEU A 148 -1.72 -13.53 15.85
CA LEU A 148 -1.89 -14.78 15.14
C LEU A 148 -0.94 -14.83 13.95
N GLY A 149 -0.20 -15.94 13.79
CA GLY A 149 0.64 -16.06 12.61
C GLY A 149 1.74 -17.09 12.71
N GLY A 150 2.66 -17.07 11.76
CA GLY A 150 3.81 -17.97 11.80
C GLY A 150 4.68 -17.72 13.05
N LEU A 151 5.04 -16.47 13.26
CA LEU A 151 5.75 -15.96 14.42
C LEU A 151 4.90 -14.89 15.09
N ALA A 152 4.34 -15.19 16.26
CA ALA A 152 3.41 -14.33 16.97
C ALA A 152 3.99 -13.81 18.29
N PHE A 153 4.09 -12.49 18.42
CA PHE A 153 4.44 -11.80 19.65
C PHE A 153 3.24 -11.06 20.20
N ALA A 154 2.70 -11.50 21.33
CA ALA A 154 1.54 -10.84 21.91
C ALA A 154 1.76 -10.54 23.39
N GLU A 155 1.17 -9.44 23.83
CA GLU A 155 1.13 -9.11 25.25
C GLU A 155 0.19 -10.07 26.01
N LYS A 156 -0.97 -10.39 25.43
CA LYS A 156 -1.98 -11.23 26.06
C LYS A 156 -2.00 -12.65 25.48
N VAL A 157 -2.45 -12.81 24.22
CA VAL A 157 -2.63 -14.12 23.61
C VAL A 157 -1.92 -14.18 22.26
N ALA A 158 -0.98 -15.08 22.15
CA ALA A 158 -0.29 -15.41 20.91
C ALA A 158 -0.68 -16.79 20.41
N ALA A 159 -0.95 -16.95 19.12
CA ALA A 159 -1.19 -18.25 18.51
C ALA A 159 -0.46 -18.37 17.17
N GLY A 160 0.25 -19.46 16.97
CA GLY A 160 1.01 -19.68 15.75
C GLY A 160 2.08 -20.76 15.85
N GLY A 161 2.90 -20.88 14.81
CA GLY A 161 4.01 -21.83 14.81
C GLY A 161 5.00 -21.56 15.94
N ALA A 162 5.44 -20.30 16.08
CA ALA A 162 6.18 -19.83 17.25
C ALA A 162 5.39 -18.71 17.93
N ALA A 163 4.95 -18.92 19.16
CA ALA A 163 4.11 -18.00 19.90
C ALA A 163 4.78 -17.55 21.21
N PHE A 164 4.86 -16.23 21.37
CA PHE A 164 5.46 -15.56 22.53
C PHE A 164 4.43 -14.61 23.16
N GLY A 165 4.01 -14.90 24.39
CA GLY A 165 3.00 -14.06 25.05
C GLY A 165 2.60 -14.59 26.41
N HIS A 166 1.66 -13.90 27.08
CA HIS A 166 1.16 -14.37 28.37
C HIS A 166 0.49 -15.75 28.24
N ILE A 167 -0.39 -15.90 27.24
CA ILE A 167 -0.93 -17.20 26.80
C ILE A 167 -0.36 -17.46 25.41
N ALA A 168 0.39 -18.55 25.27
CA ALA A 168 1.02 -18.94 24.01
C ALA A 168 0.47 -20.29 23.53
N ILE A 169 0.00 -20.34 22.27
CA ILE A 169 -0.64 -21.52 21.66
C ILE A 169 0.11 -21.84 20.36
N GLY A 170 0.67 -23.03 20.23
CA GLY A 170 1.38 -23.42 19.00
C GLY A 170 2.44 -24.49 19.22
N ASP A 171 3.41 -24.57 18.28
CA ASP A 171 4.44 -25.60 18.33
C ASP A 171 5.62 -25.19 19.23
N ALA A 172 6.20 -24.01 19.00
CA ALA A 172 7.24 -23.41 19.83
C ALA A 172 6.63 -22.28 20.66
N VAL A 173 6.37 -22.52 21.92
CA VAL A 173 5.62 -21.61 22.80
C VAL A 173 6.45 -21.13 23.97
N GLN A 174 6.34 -19.84 24.27
CA GLN A 174 6.96 -19.23 25.44
C GLN A 174 6.01 -18.23 26.09
N GLY A 175 5.66 -18.47 27.35
CA GLY A 175 4.72 -17.63 28.10
C GLY A 175 4.44 -18.14 29.50
N ALA A 176 3.55 -17.44 30.22
CA ALA A 176 3.11 -17.85 31.55
C ALA A 176 2.19 -19.09 31.49
N VAL A 177 1.34 -19.16 30.45
CA VAL A 177 0.49 -20.31 30.17
C VAL A 177 0.77 -20.75 28.73
N THR A 178 1.19 -21.99 28.57
CA THR A 178 1.57 -22.53 27.26
C THR A 178 0.72 -23.72 26.86
N PHE A 179 0.22 -23.70 25.61
CA PHE A 179 -0.46 -24.83 24.99
C PHE A 179 0.37 -25.27 23.78
N SER A 180 1.23 -26.26 23.99
CA SER A 180 2.11 -26.78 22.94
C SER A 180 1.47 -27.97 22.22
N ASN A 181 1.53 -27.97 20.90
CA ASN A 181 1.10 -29.09 20.05
C ASN A 181 2.23 -30.11 19.81
N HIS A 182 3.25 -30.14 20.68
CA HIS A 182 4.35 -31.12 20.57
C HIS A 182 3.80 -32.54 20.74
N GLY A 183 3.72 -33.31 19.64
CA GLY A 183 3.28 -34.71 19.64
C GLY A 183 1.95 -35.00 18.95
N GLY A 184 1.35 -34.05 18.24
CA GLY A 184 0.16 -34.26 17.43
C GLY A 184 -1.14 -34.48 18.22
N ALA A 185 -1.13 -34.25 19.53
CA ALA A 185 -2.33 -34.30 20.34
C ALA A 185 -3.15 -33.01 20.11
N ALA A 186 -4.40 -33.16 19.65
CA ALA A 186 -5.29 -32.02 19.49
C ALA A 186 -5.43 -31.26 20.80
N LEU A 187 -5.08 -29.96 20.78
CA LEU A 187 -5.21 -29.10 21.95
C LEU A 187 -6.69 -28.98 22.35
N PRO A 188 -7.03 -29.21 23.63
CA PRO A 188 -8.41 -29.16 24.08
C PRO A 188 -8.92 -27.70 24.03
N ALA A 189 -9.79 -27.38 23.07
CA ALA A 189 -10.35 -26.04 22.89
C ALA A 189 -11.02 -25.51 24.18
N SER A 190 -11.60 -26.40 24.98
CA SER A 190 -12.19 -26.07 26.30
C SER A 190 -11.16 -25.58 27.30
N ALA A 191 -9.97 -26.19 27.33
CA ALA A 191 -8.90 -25.78 28.23
C ALA A 191 -8.29 -24.43 27.82
N ILE A 192 -8.08 -24.22 26.50
CA ILE A 192 -7.64 -22.93 25.97
C ILE A 192 -8.66 -21.84 26.32
N ARG A 193 -9.95 -22.11 26.08
CA ARG A 193 -11.03 -21.18 26.39
C ARG A 193 -11.11 -20.82 27.88
N SER A 194 -11.02 -21.80 28.77
CA SER A 194 -11.04 -21.57 30.22
C SER A 194 -9.82 -20.77 30.67
N ALA A 195 -8.61 -21.09 30.21
CA ALA A 195 -7.41 -20.37 30.53
C ALA A 195 -7.47 -18.88 30.06
N ILE A 196 -7.96 -18.65 28.84
CA ILE A 196 -8.11 -17.27 28.31
C ILE A 196 -9.14 -16.49 29.16
N LEU A 197 -10.28 -17.08 29.51
CA LEU A 197 -11.33 -16.42 30.30
C LEU A 197 -10.86 -16.18 31.75
N GLN A 198 -10.06 -17.07 32.30
CA GLN A 198 -9.51 -16.91 33.66
C GLN A 198 -8.48 -15.77 33.72
N ALA A 199 -7.61 -15.65 32.68
CA ALA A 199 -6.60 -14.61 32.63
C ALA A 199 -7.19 -13.26 32.15
N PHE A 200 -8.14 -13.28 31.22
CA PHE A 200 -8.69 -12.11 30.56
C PHE A 200 -10.21 -12.18 30.44
N PRO A 201 -10.98 -11.92 31.50
CA PRO A 201 -12.44 -12.08 31.51
C PRO A 201 -13.16 -11.09 30.55
N THR A 202 -12.51 -9.99 30.18
CA THR A 202 -13.06 -8.94 29.28
C THR A 202 -12.78 -9.16 27.80
N ILE A 203 -12.27 -10.34 27.40
CA ILE A 203 -11.98 -10.62 25.99
C ILE A 203 -13.27 -10.70 25.16
N PRO A 204 -13.34 -10.07 23.97
CA PRO A 204 -14.48 -10.21 23.07
C PRO A 204 -14.72 -11.67 22.66
N GLY A 205 -15.98 -12.11 22.67
CA GLY A 205 -16.34 -13.51 22.42
C GLY A 205 -15.89 -14.05 21.05
N TRP A 206 -15.87 -13.19 20.02
CA TRP A 206 -15.38 -13.58 18.70
C TRP A 206 -13.87 -13.87 18.66
N LEU A 207 -13.07 -13.12 19.43
CA LEU A 207 -11.64 -13.38 19.61
C LEU A 207 -11.41 -14.72 20.35
N LEU A 208 -12.22 -14.97 21.36
CA LEU A 208 -12.16 -16.23 22.10
C LEU A 208 -12.40 -17.44 21.17
N THR A 209 -13.40 -17.32 20.28
CA THR A 209 -13.67 -18.35 19.28
C THR A 209 -12.51 -18.50 18.30
N LEU A 210 -11.93 -17.40 17.84
CA LEU A 210 -10.80 -17.39 16.94
C LEU A 210 -9.59 -18.15 17.50
N PHE A 211 -9.20 -17.85 18.74
CA PHE A 211 -8.07 -18.53 19.41
C PHE A 211 -8.36 -19.98 19.81
N SER A 212 -9.61 -20.29 20.19
CA SER A 212 -9.99 -21.67 20.55
C SER A 212 -10.14 -22.60 19.34
N SER A 213 -10.26 -22.05 18.13
CA SER A 213 -10.32 -22.81 16.87
C SER A 213 -8.93 -23.15 16.32
N PHE A 214 -7.89 -22.58 16.88
CA PHE A 214 -6.51 -22.84 16.46
C PHE A 214 -6.10 -24.26 16.94
N ARG A 215 -5.87 -25.16 15.96
CA ARG A 215 -5.48 -26.57 16.20
C ARG A 215 -4.13 -26.86 15.60
#